data_25e6388e30c9c1105c26aafe3518010e
#
_entry.id   25e6388e30c9c1105c26aafe3518010e
#
_cell.length_a   1.000
_cell.length_b   1.000
_cell.length_c   1.000
_cell.angle_alpha   90.00
_cell.angle_beta   90.00
_cell.angle_gamma   90.00
#
_symmetry.space_group_name_H-M   'P 1'
#
loop_
_entity.id
_entity.type
_entity.pdbx_description
1 polymer ?
#
loop_
_entity_poly.entity_id
_entity_poly.type
_entity_poly.pdbx_seq_one_letter_code
_entity_poly.pdbx_strand_id
1 'polypeptide(L)'
;IEQRIYDGMEGRTFYRPKTISPINCTNVLIEGITMERSTLWNVVPIYCENVIIRGITVNSTKVPSGDGIDIESCKNVLIEYCTLNCGDDCFTLKAGRAEDGLRVGKPTENVVIRYSLAQHGHGGITCGSETAGVIKNLYVHDCVFDGTRTGIRFKTRRNRGGGSDNTYYERLRMINVGKAFTWDLLGSAYYMGELAARYPARKVNRLTPDVKNILIKDFIVESADQFFTANGIPEIPFNQVVVENGEIKCKKLIGALNDAAGFTMRKLTIEAQHNDIHILDGKDILFEDIHFKLPAGEIMVNVEGERSGNIVFKNINANQEKVEYKKESPMRIEIK
;
A
#
# COMPACT_ATOMS: atom_id res chain seq x y z
N ILE A 1 -7.87 -15.89 25.60
CA ILE A 1 -8.91 -16.54 24.79
C ILE A 1 -9.51 -15.54 23.81
N GLU A 2 -9.98 -14.40 24.30
CA GLU A 2 -10.52 -13.32 23.48
C GLU A 2 -9.55 -12.81 22.43
N GLN A 3 -8.28 -12.74 22.74
CA GLN A 3 -7.25 -12.33 21.82
C GLN A 3 -7.01 -13.31 20.67
N ARG A 4 -7.37 -14.55 20.84
CA ARG A 4 -7.27 -15.59 19.82
C ARG A 4 -8.42 -15.51 18.81
N ILE A 5 -9.57 -15.15 19.28
CA ILE A 5 -10.72 -14.79 18.43
C ILE A 5 -10.39 -13.52 17.66
N TYR A 6 -9.64 -12.64 18.31
CA TYR A 6 -9.27 -11.34 17.80
C TYR A 6 -8.32 -11.37 16.60
N ASP A 7 -7.46 -12.37 16.43
CA ASP A 7 -6.63 -12.45 15.22
C ASP A 7 -7.42 -12.76 13.93
N GLY A 8 -8.75 -12.61 14.02
CA GLY A 8 -9.64 -12.67 12.87
C GLY A 8 -9.81 -14.08 12.32
N MET A 9 -9.54 -15.05 13.15
CA MET A 9 -9.54 -16.43 12.73
C MET A 9 -10.58 -17.21 13.53
N GLU A 10 -11.80 -17.20 13.06
CA GLU A 10 -12.89 -18.00 13.66
C GLU A 10 -12.42 -19.43 13.94
N GLY A 11 -12.73 -19.91 15.15
CA GLY A 11 -12.42 -21.26 15.59
C GLY A 11 -10.99 -21.50 16.06
N ARG A 12 -10.12 -20.51 16.11
CA ARG A 12 -8.78 -20.68 16.66
C ARG A 12 -8.77 -20.55 18.16
N THR A 13 -8.33 -21.61 18.79
CA THR A 13 -8.29 -21.73 20.24
C THR A 13 -6.89 -21.77 20.83
N PHE A 14 -5.85 -21.56 20.02
CA PHE A 14 -4.45 -21.63 20.44
C PHE A 14 -3.57 -20.58 19.77
N TYR A 15 -2.52 -20.21 20.45
CA TYR A 15 -1.50 -19.31 19.88
C TYR A 15 -0.65 -20.05 18.83
N ARG A 16 -0.29 -19.29 17.80
CA ARG A 16 0.69 -19.71 16.81
C ARG A 16 1.94 -18.87 16.99
N PRO A 17 3.11 -19.49 17.22
CA PRO A 17 4.34 -18.74 17.38
C PRO A 17 4.81 -18.15 16.05
N LYS A 18 5.49 -17.00 16.13
CA LYS A 18 6.35 -16.48 15.06
C LYS A 18 7.58 -17.37 14.95
N THR A 19 8.12 -17.57 13.73
CA THR A 19 9.23 -18.49 13.55
C THR A 19 10.53 -17.91 14.09
N ILE A 20 10.89 -16.68 13.71
CA ILE A 20 12.07 -15.95 14.20
C ILE A 20 11.61 -14.57 14.64
N SER A 21 11.77 -14.26 15.91
CA SER A 21 11.32 -12.97 16.45
C SER A 21 12.31 -12.41 17.48
N PRO A 22 13.43 -11.80 17.04
CA PRO A 22 14.29 -11.06 17.95
C PRO A 22 13.56 -9.83 18.48
N ILE A 23 13.66 -9.58 19.78
CA ILE A 23 12.97 -8.48 20.45
C ILE A 23 13.98 -7.64 21.20
N ASN A 24 13.95 -6.33 20.97
CA ASN A 24 14.79 -5.36 21.68
C ASN A 24 16.31 -5.63 21.52
N CYS A 25 16.71 -6.10 20.34
CA CYS A 25 18.07 -6.46 20.01
C CYS A 25 18.75 -5.36 19.17
N THR A 26 20.07 -5.29 19.28
CA THR A 26 20.90 -4.42 18.44
C THR A 26 21.87 -5.28 17.63
N ASN A 27 22.14 -4.87 16.37
CA ASN A 27 23.05 -5.57 15.46
C ASN A 27 22.58 -7.02 15.16
N VAL A 28 21.36 -7.13 14.64
CA VAL A 28 20.75 -8.41 14.26
C VAL A 28 21.12 -8.77 12.83
N LEU A 29 21.64 -9.98 12.62
CA LEU A 29 21.86 -10.56 11.30
C LEU A 29 21.05 -11.86 11.17
N ILE A 30 20.24 -11.96 10.13
CA ILE A 30 19.50 -13.17 9.75
C ILE A 30 19.83 -13.43 8.28
N GLU A 31 20.57 -14.51 7.99
CA GLU A 31 20.98 -14.77 6.61
C GLU A 31 21.01 -16.27 6.25
N GLY A 32 20.82 -16.55 4.94
CA GLY A 32 21.09 -17.83 4.33
C GLY A 32 20.17 -18.98 4.77
N ILE A 33 19.00 -18.70 5.31
CA ILE A 33 18.08 -19.70 5.82
C ILE A 33 16.84 -19.87 4.95
N THR A 34 16.28 -21.06 4.93
CA THR A 34 14.99 -21.38 4.31
C THR A 34 13.98 -21.74 5.38
N MET A 35 12.80 -21.14 5.32
CA MET A 35 11.68 -21.41 6.22
C MET A 35 10.50 -21.95 5.41
N GLU A 36 9.93 -23.05 5.86
CA GLU A 36 8.80 -23.70 5.22
C GLU A 36 7.66 -23.92 6.21
N ARG A 37 6.44 -23.67 5.74
CA ARG A 37 5.23 -24.04 6.48
C ARG A 37 5.22 -23.56 7.94
N SER A 38 5.57 -22.28 8.13
CA SER A 38 5.50 -21.63 9.43
C SER A 38 4.10 -21.71 10.03
N THR A 39 4.01 -21.51 11.32
CA THR A 39 2.70 -21.50 11.99
C THR A 39 1.98 -20.14 11.93
N LEU A 40 2.72 -19.06 11.73
CA LEU A 40 2.26 -17.66 11.68
C LEU A 40 3.28 -16.85 10.85
N TRP A 41 3.55 -15.61 11.20
CA TRP A 41 4.57 -14.76 10.62
C TRP A 41 5.97 -15.38 10.73
N ASN A 42 6.76 -15.29 9.68
CA ASN A 42 8.04 -15.97 9.61
C ASN A 42 9.16 -15.22 10.34
N VAL A 43 9.55 -14.05 9.87
CA VAL A 43 10.64 -13.25 10.45
C VAL A 43 10.09 -11.94 10.97
N VAL A 44 10.19 -11.72 12.28
CA VAL A 44 9.54 -10.59 12.95
C VAL A 44 10.48 -9.94 13.98
N PRO A 45 11.45 -9.13 13.55
CA PRO A 45 12.19 -8.30 14.50
C PRO A 45 11.28 -7.22 15.09
N ILE A 46 11.33 -7.05 16.40
CA ILE A 46 10.51 -6.10 17.15
C ILE A 46 11.41 -5.22 18.00
N TYR A 47 11.27 -3.90 17.88
CA TYR A 47 12.05 -2.91 18.64
C TYR A 47 13.56 -3.07 18.49
N CYS A 48 14.01 -3.60 17.34
CA CYS A 48 15.43 -3.84 17.06
C CYS A 48 16.07 -2.66 16.34
N GLU A 49 17.39 -2.55 16.46
CA GLU A 49 18.19 -1.53 15.79
C GLU A 49 19.36 -2.19 15.04
N ASN A 50 19.70 -1.67 13.84
CA ASN A 50 20.71 -2.19 12.95
C ASN A 50 20.45 -3.67 12.59
N VAL A 51 19.39 -3.89 11.81
CA VAL A 51 18.93 -5.22 11.40
C VAL A 51 19.31 -5.47 9.95
N ILE A 52 19.93 -6.60 9.67
CA ILE A 52 20.21 -7.09 8.32
C ILE A 52 19.51 -8.44 8.14
N ILE A 53 18.69 -8.54 7.10
CA ILE A 53 18.02 -9.78 6.68
C ILE A 53 18.38 -9.98 5.22
N ARG A 54 19.15 -11.05 4.92
CA ARG A 54 19.59 -11.28 3.55
C ARG A 54 19.62 -12.76 3.15
N GLY A 55 19.36 -13.00 1.86
CA GLY A 55 19.50 -14.34 1.28
C GLY A 55 18.59 -15.37 1.93
N ILE A 56 17.44 -14.97 2.48
CA ILE A 56 16.49 -15.91 3.07
C ILE A 56 15.41 -16.31 2.07
N THR A 57 14.89 -17.51 2.24
CA THR A 57 13.75 -18.03 1.47
C THR A 57 12.60 -18.38 2.42
N VAL A 58 11.39 -17.93 2.09
CA VAL A 58 10.18 -18.30 2.83
C VAL A 58 9.18 -18.97 1.90
N ASN A 59 8.69 -20.14 2.30
CA ASN A 59 7.63 -20.91 1.65
C ASN A 59 6.47 -21.18 2.62
N SER A 60 5.51 -20.27 2.70
CA SER A 60 4.35 -20.39 3.60
C SER A 60 3.01 -20.08 2.91
N THR A 61 2.89 -20.35 1.62
CA THR A 61 1.73 -19.99 0.76
C THR A 61 0.36 -20.42 1.25
N LYS A 62 0.28 -21.52 1.97
CA LYS A 62 -1.01 -22.07 2.45
C LYS A 62 -1.23 -21.79 3.94
N VAL A 63 -0.38 -21.02 4.56
CA VAL A 63 -0.48 -20.69 5.97
C VAL A 63 -1.26 -19.37 6.12
N PRO A 64 -2.45 -19.38 6.71
CA PRO A 64 -3.17 -18.14 7.02
C PRO A 64 -2.34 -17.25 7.94
N SER A 65 -2.23 -15.94 7.63
CA SER A 65 -1.29 -15.02 8.29
C SER A 65 0.16 -15.53 8.27
N GLY A 66 0.55 -16.18 7.19
CA GLY A 66 1.91 -16.66 6.94
C GLY A 66 2.72 -15.56 6.26
N ASP A 67 2.84 -14.39 6.89
CA ASP A 67 3.62 -13.24 6.39
C ASP A 67 5.12 -13.61 6.30
N GLY A 68 5.84 -13.01 5.39
CA GLY A 68 7.25 -13.28 5.16
C GLY A 68 8.15 -12.59 6.20
N ILE A 69 8.39 -11.31 6.00
CA ILE A 69 9.21 -10.48 6.87
C ILE A 69 8.36 -9.31 7.37
N ASP A 70 8.16 -9.24 8.68
CA ASP A 70 7.43 -8.17 9.36
C ASP A 70 8.38 -7.34 10.21
N ILE A 71 8.70 -6.14 9.78
CA ILE A 71 9.52 -5.21 10.56
C ILE A 71 8.59 -4.40 11.47
N GLU A 72 8.72 -4.58 12.78
CA GLU A 72 7.87 -3.88 13.75
C GLU A 72 8.65 -2.96 14.66
N SER A 73 8.44 -1.65 14.51
CA SER A 73 9.07 -0.60 15.33
C SER A 73 10.60 -0.74 15.42
N CYS A 74 11.24 -1.04 14.30
CA CYS A 74 12.68 -1.19 14.16
C CYS A 74 13.31 0.00 13.44
N LYS A 75 14.60 0.18 13.64
CA LYS A 75 15.37 1.26 13.04
C LYS A 75 16.61 0.75 12.33
N ASN A 76 16.98 1.40 11.21
CA ASN A 76 18.14 1.04 10.39
C ASN A 76 18.09 -0.42 9.94
N VAL A 77 17.18 -0.74 9.02
CA VAL A 77 16.94 -2.10 8.55
C VAL A 77 17.33 -2.23 7.09
N LEU A 78 18.09 -3.26 6.77
CA LEU A 78 18.40 -3.68 5.40
C LEU A 78 17.81 -5.07 5.14
N ILE A 79 16.99 -5.19 4.09
CA ILE A 79 16.47 -6.46 3.58
C ILE A 79 16.92 -6.60 2.12
N GLU A 80 17.63 -7.67 1.81
CA GLU A 80 18.16 -7.86 0.47
C GLU A 80 18.29 -9.34 0.07
N TYR A 81 18.18 -9.61 -1.24
CA TYR A 81 18.35 -10.94 -1.84
C TYR A 81 17.41 -12.01 -1.23
N CYS A 82 16.23 -11.61 -0.81
CA CYS A 82 15.24 -12.51 -0.22
C CYS A 82 14.22 -12.99 -1.25
N THR A 83 13.76 -14.23 -1.12
CA THR A 83 12.67 -14.81 -1.92
C THR A 83 11.52 -15.20 -1.01
N LEU A 84 10.38 -14.55 -1.16
CA LEU A 84 9.23 -14.71 -0.27
C LEU A 84 8.02 -15.22 -1.05
N ASN A 85 7.49 -16.36 -0.59
CA ASN A 85 6.33 -17.03 -1.14
C ASN A 85 5.35 -17.30 0.02
N CYS A 86 4.37 -16.39 0.23
CA CYS A 86 3.68 -16.23 1.50
C CYS A 86 2.18 -16.52 1.40
N GLY A 87 1.59 -16.86 2.54
CA GLY A 87 0.13 -16.99 2.67
C GLY A 87 -0.58 -15.67 2.99
N ASP A 88 0.16 -14.65 3.42
CA ASP A 88 -0.31 -13.27 3.62
C ASP A 88 0.73 -12.30 3.03
N ASP A 89 1.03 -11.16 3.63
CA ASP A 89 1.95 -10.17 3.06
C ASP A 89 3.42 -10.67 3.03
N CYS A 90 4.18 -10.30 1.99
CA CYS A 90 5.57 -10.72 1.86
C CYS A 90 6.51 -9.85 2.70
N PHE A 91 6.68 -8.58 2.32
CA PHE A 91 7.46 -7.61 3.10
C PHE A 91 6.51 -6.64 3.77
N THR A 92 6.50 -6.62 5.09
CA THR A 92 5.54 -5.85 5.87
C THR A 92 6.24 -4.91 6.86
N LEU A 93 5.81 -3.67 6.90
CA LEU A 93 6.28 -2.65 7.84
C LEU A 93 5.15 -2.36 8.82
N LYS A 94 5.43 -2.42 10.11
CA LYS A 94 4.50 -2.19 11.21
C LYS A 94 5.16 -1.30 12.26
N ALA A 95 4.38 -0.50 12.97
CA ALA A 95 4.88 0.44 13.98
C ALA A 95 3.95 0.52 15.20
N GLY A 96 3.50 -0.61 15.68
CA GLY A 96 2.62 -0.69 16.85
C GLY A 96 1.16 -0.33 16.54
N ARG A 97 0.27 -0.69 17.45
CA ARG A 97 -1.16 -0.64 17.24
C ARG A 97 -1.87 0.24 18.25
N ALA A 98 -2.66 1.21 17.75
CA ALA A 98 -3.58 2.02 18.54
C ALA A 98 -2.90 2.66 19.77
N GLU A 99 -3.61 2.75 20.87
CA GLU A 99 -3.13 3.39 22.11
C GLU A 99 -1.84 2.76 22.65
N ASP A 100 -1.69 1.44 22.53
CA ASP A 100 -0.47 0.77 22.97
C ASP A 100 0.74 1.14 22.09
N GLY A 101 0.54 1.17 20.78
CA GLY A 101 1.58 1.63 19.85
C GLY A 101 1.97 3.09 20.07
N LEU A 102 1.00 3.98 20.36
CA LEU A 102 1.26 5.37 20.73
C LEU A 102 2.01 5.49 22.07
N ARG A 103 1.65 4.68 23.06
CA ARG A 103 2.34 4.63 24.35
C ARG A 103 3.80 4.22 24.23
N VAL A 104 4.09 3.23 23.39
CA VAL A 104 5.46 2.80 23.08
C VAL A 104 6.19 3.86 22.26
N GLY A 105 5.53 4.47 21.27
CA GLY A 105 6.04 5.61 20.51
C GLY A 105 7.26 5.31 19.64
N LYS A 106 7.52 4.04 19.28
CA LYS A 106 8.66 3.65 18.45
C LYS A 106 8.23 3.53 16.98
N PRO A 107 8.83 4.30 16.07
CA PRO A 107 8.60 4.16 14.63
C PRO A 107 9.27 2.92 14.05
N THR A 108 8.84 2.53 12.85
CA THR A 108 9.67 1.79 11.92
C THR A 108 10.31 2.79 10.98
N GLU A 109 11.64 2.93 11.02
CA GLU A 109 12.32 3.99 10.28
C GLU A 109 13.66 3.57 9.68
N ASN A 110 14.04 4.24 8.59
CA ASN A 110 15.28 3.99 7.86
C ASN A 110 15.36 2.53 7.39
N VAL A 111 14.41 2.12 6.57
CA VAL A 111 14.33 0.76 6.03
C VAL A 111 14.67 0.75 4.55
N VAL A 112 15.57 -0.13 4.14
CA VAL A 112 15.88 -0.40 2.74
C VAL A 112 15.50 -1.84 2.40
N ILE A 113 14.73 -2.03 1.33
CA ILE A 113 14.39 -3.34 0.77
C ILE A 113 14.81 -3.34 -0.69
N ARG A 114 15.68 -4.29 -1.06
CA ARG A 114 16.23 -4.32 -2.41
C ARG A 114 16.57 -5.72 -2.91
N TYR A 115 16.71 -5.86 -4.25
CA TYR A 115 17.16 -7.08 -4.92
C TYR A 115 16.42 -8.34 -4.45
N SER A 116 15.12 -8.20 -4.21
CA SER A 116 14.31 -9.23 -3.59
C SER A 116 13.08 -9.57 -4.43
N LEU A 117 12.56 -10.79 -4.22
CA LEU A 117 11.44 -11.35 -4.95
C LEU A 117 10.30 -11.69 -4.00
N ALA A 118 9.11 -11.14 -4.28
CA ALA A 118 7.85 -11.57 -3.68
C ALA A 118 7.06 -12.37 -4.73
N GLN A 119 6.95 -13.69 -4.56
CA GLN A 119 6.31 -14.54 -5.55
C GLN A 119 4.81 -14.73 -5.30
N HIS A 120 4.34 -14.81 -4.15
CA HIS A 120 2.94 -15.02 -3.82
C HIS A 120 2.63 -14.39 -2.48
N GLY A 121 1.45 -13.84 -2.31
CA GLY A 121 1.06 -13.21 -1.06
C GLY A 121 -0.03 -12.17 -1.23
N HIS A 122 -0.47 -11.57 -0.14
CA HIS A 122 -1.47 -10.51 -0.20
C HIS A 122 -0.87 -9.17 -0.64
N GLY A 123 0.34 -8.86 -0.21
CA GLY A 123 1.10 -7.68 -0.64
C GLY A 123 2.56 -8.01 -0.91
N GLY A 124 3.14 -7.47 -1.99
CA GLY A 124 4.57 -7.49 -2.22
C GLY A 124 5.27 -6.69 -1.13
N ILE A 125 4.99 -5.39 -1.07
CA ILE A 125 5.34 -4.50 0.04
C ILE A 125 4.05 -4.00 0.69
N THR A 126 3.95 -4.13 2.02
CA THR A 126 2.79 -3.65 2.78
C THR A 126 3.22 -2.73 3.92
N CYS A 127 2.68 -1.53 3.96
CA CYS A 127 2.75 -0.63 5.12
C CYS A 127 1.48 -0.76 5.95
N GLY A 128 1.62 -1.32 7.15
CA GLY A 128 0.49 -1.52 8.09
C GLY A 128 -0.02 -2.96 8.21
N SER A 129 -1.16 -3.12 8.86
CA SER A 129 -2.14 -2.12 9.37
C SER A 129 -1.76 -1.45 10.70
N GLU A 130 -0.75 -1.88 11.38
CA GLU A 130 -0.24 -1.32 12.63
C GLU A 130 0.70 -0.15 12.32
N THR A 131 0.26 1.10 12.55
CA THR A 131 0.96 2.30 12.11
C THR A 131 1.16 3.36 13.21
N ALA A 132 0.81 3.07 14.46
CA ALA A 132 0.75 4.05 15.54
C ALA A 132 2.05 4.85 15.75
N GLY A 133 3.21 4.20 15.67
CA GLY A 133 4.51 4.82 15.82
C GLY A 133 5.07 5.47 14.54
N VAL A 134 4.30 5.44 13.44
CA VAL A 134 4.67 5.90 12.08
C VAL A 134 5.69 4.99 11.38
N ILE A 135 5.44 4.67 10.13
CA ILE A 135 6.37 4.04 9.19
C ILE A 135 6.99 5.14 8.35
N LYS A 136 8.31 5.34 8.41
CA LYS A 136 8.95 6.47 7.72
C LYS A 136 10.33 6.16 7.18
N ASN A 137 10.74 6.93 6.18
CA ASN A 137 12.02 6.77 5.52
C ASN A 137 12.21 5.34 5.00
N LEU A 138 11.23 4.85 4.24
CA LEU A 138 11.28 3.57 3.55
C LEU A 138 11.80 3.76 2.13
N TYR A 139 12.76 2.95 1.74
CA TYR A 139 13.26 2.90 0.37
C TYR A 139 13.23 1.48 -0.17
N VAL A 140 12.42 1.24 -1.20
CA VAL A 140 12.27 -0.06 -1.87
C VAL A 140 12.73 0.08 -3.31
N HIS A 141 13.71 -0.72 -3.71
CA HIS A 141 14.22 -0.63 -5.07
C HIS A 141 14.73 -1.95 -5.63
N ASP A 142 14.73 -2.06 -6.96
CA ASP A 142 15.25 -3.24 -7.67
C ASP A 142 14.61 -4.56 -7.16
N CYS A 143 13.28 -4.55 -7.00
CA CYS A 143 12.51 -5.71 -6.54
C CYS A 143 11.52 -6.19 -7.61
N VAL A 144 11.18 -7.47 -7.53
CA VAL A 144 10.19 -8.12 -8.39
C VAL A 144 9.03 -8.63 -7.53
N PHE A 145 7.79 -8.34 -7.96
CA PHE A 145 6.58 -8.91 -7.38
C PHE A 145 5.87 -9.74 -8.46
N ASP A 146 5.77 -11.04 -8.25
CA ASP A 146 5.18 -11.97 -9.20
C ASP A 146 4.08 -12.80 -8.53
N GLY A 147 2.83 -12.57 -8.93
CA GLY A 147 1.68 -13.31 -8.42
C GLY A 147 1.14 -12.83 -7.06
N THR A 148 1.55 -11.67 -6.54
CA THR A 148 0.95 -11.10 -5.33
C THR A 148 -0.41 -10.48 -5.62
N ARG A 149 -1.32 -10.47 -4.64
CA ARG A 149 -2.63 -9.79 -4.81
C ARG A 149 -2.49 -8.29 -4.98
N THR A 150 -1.47 -7.70 -4.37
CA THR A 150 -1.14 -6.28 -4.51
C THR A 150 0.38 -6.13 -4.57
N GLY A 151 0.88 -5.28 -5.46
CA GLY A 151 2.31 -4.94 -5.51
C GLY A 151 2.70 -4.09 -4.31
N ILE A 152 2.28 -2.82 -4.29
CA ILE A 152 2.49 -1.88 -3.17
C ILE A 152 1.17 -1.65 -2.46
N ARG A 153 1.17 -1.84 -1.14
CA ARG A 153 -0.04 -1.78 -0.32
C ARG A 153 0.15 -0.90 0.90
N PHE A 154 -0.64 0.17 1.00
CA PHE A 154 -0.83 0.94 2.22
C PHE A 154 -2.16 0.53 2.83
N LYS A 155 -2.14 -0.08 4.01
CA LYS A 155 -3.33 -0.44 4.75
C LYS A 155 -3.20 0.05 6.19
N THR A 156 -4.10 0.92 6.58
CA THR A 156 -4.28 1.29 7.98
C THR A 156 -5.75 1.51 8.23
N ARG A 157 -6.13 2.03 9.36
CA ARG A 157 -7.55 2.18 9.70
C ARG A 157 -7.70 3.30 10.69
N ARG A 158 -8.88 3.88 10.75
CA ARG A 158 -9.27 4.67 11.93
C ARG A 158 -8.92 3.88 13.20
N ASN A 159 -8.54 4.56 14.27
CA ASN A 159 -8.07 3.99 15.55
C ASN A 159 -6.70 3.28 15.51
N ARG A 160 -5.95 3.34 14.41
CA ARG A 160 -4.59 2.81 14.39
C ARG A 160 -3.56 3.83 14.83
N GLY A 161 -3.76 5.11 14.47
CA GLY A 161 -2.81 6.18 14.72
C GLY A 161 -1.65 6.20 13.72
N GLY A 162 -0.79 7.20 13.84
CA GLY A 162 0.43 7.34 13.05
C GLY A 162 0.18 7.43 11.56
N GLY A 163 0.56 6.42 10.81
CA GLY A 163 0.45 6.36 9.36
C GLY A 163 1.77 6.02 8.69
N SER A 164 2.01 6.60 7.51
CA SER A 164 3.29 6.48 6.81
C SER A 164 3.72 7.80 6.21
N ASP A 165 5.03 8.03 6.20
CA ASP A 165 5.63 9.27 5.73
C ASP A 165 6.98 9.02 5.05
N ASN A 166 7.26 9.74 3.97
CA ASN A 166 8.54 9.66 3.27
C ASN A 166 8.90 8.24 2.81
N THR A 167 8.10 7.67 1.90
CA THR A 167 8.30 6.33 1.36
C THR A 167 8.59 6.38 -0.14
N TYR A 168 9.69 5.74 -0.56
CA TYR A 168 10.19 5.73 -1.93
C TYR A 168 10.20 4.33 -2.51
N TYR A 169 9.74 4.23 -3.74
CA TYR A 169 9.71 2.98 -4.51
C TYR A 169 10.24 3.24 -5.91
N GLU A 170 11.26 2.52 -6.33
CA GLU A 170 11.80 2.70 -7.68
C GLU A 170 12.36 1.41 -8.28
N ARG A 171 12.38 1.34 -9.60
CA ARG A 171 12.87 0.18 -10.36
C ARG A 171 12.22 -1.12 -9.90
N LEU A 172 10.88 -1.09 -9.81
CA LEU A 172 10.07 -2.25 -9.45
C LEU A 172 9.49 -2.89 -10.71
N ARG A 173 9.44 -4.20 -10.72
CA ARG A 173 8.79 -5.00 -11.76
C ARG A 173 7.66 -5.82 -11.16
N MET A 174 6.47 -5.71 -11.72
CA MET A 174 5.28 -6.41 -11.24
C MET A 174 4.72 -7.31 -12.33
N ILE A 175 4.51 -8.58 -12.02
CA ILE A 175 4.07 -9.62 -12.94
C ILE A 175 2.88 -10.34 -12.31
N ASN A 176 1.79 -10.51 -13.05
CA ASN A 176 0.61 -11.25 -12.60
C ASN A 176 0.06 -10.78 -11.23
N VAL A 177 0.12 -9.47 -10.95
CA VAL A 177 -0.41 -8.93 -9.70
C VAL A 177 -1.92 -8.65 -9.82
N GLY A 178 -2.67 -8.80 -8.72
CA GLY A 178 -4.08 -8.43 -8.73
C GLY A 178 -4.26 -6.92 -8.87
N LYS A 179 -3.57 -6.13 -8.04
CA LYS A 179 -3.51 -4.66 -8.12
C LYS A 179 -2.06 -4.21 -8.03
N ALA A 180 -1.65 -3.26 -8.89
CA ALA A 180 -0.30 -2.74 -8.75
C ALA A 180 -0.15 -1.94 -7.45
N PHE A 181 -1.08 -1.00 -7.20
CA PHE A 181 -1.04 -0.14 -6.00
C PHE A 181 -2.38 -0.10 -5.27
N THR A 182 -2.34 -0.10 -3.94
CA THR A 182 -3.56 0.01 -3.12
C THR A 182 -3.31 0.86 -1.88
N TRP A 183 -4.20 1.82 -1.66
CA TRP A 183 -4.35 2.57 -0.41
C TRP A 183 -5.71 2.22 0.21
N ASP A 184 -5.73 1.71 1.43
CA ASP A 184 -6.97 1.39 2.16
C ASP A 184 -6.85 1.85 3.62
N LEU A 185 -7.50 2.98 3.90
CA LEU A 185 -7.55 3.59 5.22
C LEU A 185 -8.89 3.34 5.93
N LEU A 186 -9.82 2.65 5.31
CA LEU A 186 -11.12 2.30 5.91
C LEU A 186 -11.09 0.91 6.55
N GLY A 187 -10.46 -0.05 5.89
CA GLY A 187 -10.51 -1.45 6.28
C GLY A 187 -11.88 -2.08 6.04
N SER A 188 -12.10 -3.27 6.53
CA SER A 188 -13.37 -3.97 6.38
C SER A 188 -14.29 -3.81 7.59
N ALA A 189 -15.61 -3.81 7.36
CA ALA A 189 -16.60 -3.78 8.44
C ALA A 189 -16.47 -4.96 9.41
N TYR A 190 -15.95 -6.08 8.96
CA TYR A 190 -15.68 -7.26 9.80
C TYR A 190 -14.75 -6.93 10.99
N TYR A 191 -13.72 -6.11 10.76
CA TYR A 191 -12.74 -5.73 11.80
C TYR A 191 -13.02 -4.39 12.45
N MET A 192 -13.74 -3.50 11.76
CA MET A 192 -13.88 -2.11 12.16
C MET A 192 -15.32 -1.72 12.52
N GLY A 193 -16.30 -2.59 12.24
CA GLY A 193 -17.69 -2.24 12.43
C GLY A 193 -18.05 -0.96 11.68
N GLU A 194 -18.71 -0.03 12.33
CA GLU A 194 -19.12 1.26 11.78
C GLU A 194 -17.94 2.18 11.41
N LEU A 195 -16.76 1.97 11.95
CA LEU A 195 -15.58 2.76 11.62
C LEU A 195 -15.06 2.50 10.20
N ALA A 196 -15.44 1.38 9.57
CA ALA A 196 -15.15 1.10 8.17
C ALA A 196 -16.03 1.92 7.22
N ALA A 197 -17.14 2.50 7.69
CA ALA A 197 -17.96 3.38 6.88
C ALA A 197 -17.23 4.69 6.59
N ARG A 198 -17.26 5.15 5.34
CA ARG A 198 -16.63 6.40 4.95
C ARG A 198 -17.23 7.58 5.71
N TYR A 199 -18.54 7.65 5.85
CA TYR A 199 -19.27 8.69 6.56
C TYR A 199 -20.02 8.16 7.79
N PRO A 200 -20.32 9.02 8.77
CA PRO A 200 -19.91 10.43 8.87
C PRO A 200 -18.40 10.57 9.08
N ALA A 201 -17.83 11.69 8.59
CA ALA A 201 -16.44 12.04 8.89
C ALA A 201 -16.24 12.16 10.41
N ARG A 202 -15.10 11.68 10.89
CA ARG A 202 -14.81 11.62 12.32
C ARG A 202 -13.95 12.81 12.75
N LYS A 203 -14.00 13.18 14.01
CA LYS A 203 -13.08 14.19 14.55
C LYS A 203 -11.66 13.65 14.51
N VAL A 204 -10.76 14.41 13.91
CA VAL A 204 -9.32 14.09 13.91
C VAL A 204 -8.80 14.03 15.34
N ASN A 205 -8.06 12.98 15.66
CA ASN A 205 -7.42 12.79 16.94
C ASN A 205 -6.10 12.00 16.78
N ARG A 206 -5.40 11.71 17.86
CA ARG A 206 -4.11 11.00 17.83
C ARG A 206 -4.15 9.58 17.24
N LEU A 207 -5.33 8.99 17.14
CA LEU A 207 -5.54 7.68 16.52
C LEU A 207 -5.97 7.77 15.04
N THR A 208 -6.13 8.96 14.50
CA THR A 208 -6.42 9.14 13.07
C THR A 208 -5.11 8.97 12.28
N PRO A 209 -5.01 7.98 11.37
CA PRO A 209 -3.79 7.76 10.61
C PRO A 209 -3.61 8.82 9.51
N ASP A 210 -2.36 9.24 9.28
CA ASP A 210 -1.95 10.14 8.21
C ASP A 210 -0.98 9.42 7.27
N VAL A 211 -1.34 9.29 6.00
CA VAL A 211 -0.53 8.61 4.97
C VAL A 211 -0.14 9.61 3.90
N LYS A 212 1.16 9.89 3.79
CA LYS A 212 1.66 10.98 2.94
C LYS A 212 3.09 10.79 2.45
N ASN A 213 3.52 11.69 1.56
CA ASN A 213 4.88 11.78 1.02
C ASN A 213 5.35 10.46 0.41
N ILE A 214 4.64 10.02 -0.63
CA ILE A 214 4.91 8.75 -1.31
C ILE A 214 5.40 9.05 -2.72
N LEU A 215 6.55 8.48 -3.09
CA LEU A 215 7.06 8.51 -4.46
C LEU A 215 7.20 7.10 -5.01
N ILE A 216 6.55 6.83 -6.14
CA ILE A 216 6.67 5.58 -6.90
C ILE A 216 7.15 5.96 -8.31
N LYS A 217 8.34 5.52 -8.70
CA LYS A 217 8.91 5.88 -9.99
C LYS A 217 9.70 4.76 -10.66
N ASP A 218 9.94 4.92 -11.96
CA ASP A 218 10.79 4.01 -12.73
C ASP A 218 10.34 2.54 -12.58
N PHE A 219 9.10 2.23 -12.89
CA PHE A 219 8.53 0.91 -12.65
C PHE A 219 7.85 0.31 -13.89
N ILE A 220 7.74 -1.01 -13.89
CA ILE A 220 7.04 -1.76 -14.94
C ILE A 220 5.98 -2.67 -14.29
N VAL A 221 4.74 -2.56 -14.74
CA VAL A 221 3.66 -3.50 -14.46
C VAL A 221 3.37 -4.28 -15.74
N GLU A 222 3.93 -5.48 -15.85
CA GLU A 222 3.77 -6.30 -17.05
C GLU A 222 2.37 -6.89 -17.18
N SER A 223 1.75 -7.19 -16.05
CA SER A 223 0.35 -7.63 -16.00
C SER A 223 -0.26 -7.42 -14.62
N ALA A 224 -1.44 -6.78 -14.59
CA ALA A 224 -2.25 -6.62 -13.41
C ALA A 224 -3.73 -6.79 -13.75
N ASP A 225 -4.56 -7.21 -12.79
CA ASP A 225 -6.01 -7.12 -12.97
C ASP A 225 -6.46 -5.65 -12.88
N GLN A 226 -5.83 -4.86 -12.01
CA GLN A 226 -6.15 -3.45 -11.81
C GLN A 226 -4.89 -2.62 -11.53
N PHE A 227 -4.82 -1.39 -12.07
CA PHE A 227 -3.66 -0.53 -11.84
C PHE A 227 -3.63 -0.03 -10.40
N PHE A 228 -4.64 0.71 -9.95
CA PHE A 228 -4.67 1.16 -8.57
C PHE A 228 -6.07 1.24 -7.97
N THR A 229 -6.14 1.27 -6.64
CA THR A 229 -7.34 1.61 -5.86
C THR A 229 -6.93 2.39 -4.63
N ALA A 230 -7.56 3.51 -4.39
CA ALA A 230 -7.25 4.35 -3.26
C ALA A 230 -8.52 4.77 -2.51
N ASN A 231 -8.62 4.30 -1.27
CA ASN A 231 -9.69 4.62 -0.33
C ASN A 231 -9.10 5.32 0.89
N GLY A 232 -9.11 6.65 0.85
CA GLY A 232 -8.76 7.49 1.99
C GLY A 232 -9.86 7.58 3.03
N ILE A 233 -9.69 8.47 3.99
CA ILE A 233 -10.72 8.83 4.97
C ILE A 233 -11.02 10.33 4.86
N PRO A 234 -12.30 10.72 4.96
CA PRO A 234 -12.70 12.10 4.70
C PRO A 234 -12.12 13.11 5.68
N GLU A 235 -11.77 12.72 6.89
CA GLU A 235 -11.19 13.59 7.91
C GLU A 235 -9.71 13.92 7.69
N ILE A 236 -8.92 12.99 7.10
CA ILE A 236 -7.54 13.20 6.65
C ILE A 236 -7.35 12.41 5.36
N PRO A 237 -7.55 13.03 4.19
CA PRO A 237 -7.23 12.40 2.92
C PRO A 237 -5.75 11.99 2.86
N PHE A 238 -5.43 10.84 2.28
CA PHE A 238 -4.02 10.57 1.97
C PHE A 238 -3.51 11.61 0.97
N ASN A 239 -2.24 12.00 1.12
CA ASN A 239 -1.77 13.17 0.37
C ASN A 239 -0.30 13.09 -0.06
N GLN A 240 0.06 13.99 -0.97
CA GLN A 240 1.42 14.11 -1.50
C GLN A 240 1.95 12.78 -2.07
N VAL A 241 1.19 12.20 -2.98
CA VAL A 241 1.55 10.96 -3.69
C VAL A 241 1.96 11.30 -5.12
N VAL A 242 3.14 10.83 -5.52
CA VAL A 242 3.63 10.97 -6.89
C VAL A 242 3.89 9.58 -7.47
N VAL A 243 3.29 9.32 -8.64
CA VAL A 243 3.52 8.11 -9.45
C VAL A 243 4.05 8.55 -10.80
N GLU A 244 5.31 8.21 -11.11
CA GLU A 244 5.93 8.72 -12.33
C GLU A 244 6.83 7.71 -13.05
N ASN A 245 6.99 7.94 -14.36
CA ASN A 245 7.89 7.19 -15.22
C ASN A 245 7.64 5.67 -15.14
N GLY A 246 6.48 5.23 -15.63
CA GLY A 246 6.08 3.83 -15.55
C GLY A 246 5.38 3.32 -16.81
N GLU A 247 5.54 2.02 -17.04
CA GLU A 247 4.82 1.28 -18.07
C GLU A 247 3.86 0.29 -17.41
N ILE A 248 2.58 0.35 -17.77
CA ILE A 248 1.54 -0.42 -17.10
C ILE A 248 0.69 -1.16 -18.13
N LYS A 249 0.52 -2.47 -17.91
CA LYS A 249 -0.51 -3.28 -18.57
C LYS A 249 -1.47 -3.85 -17.55
N CYS A 250 -2.76 -3.54 -17.69
CA CYS A 250 -3.78 -4.02 -16.79
C CYS A 250 -5.08 -4.41 -17.51
N LYS A 251 -5.88 -5.30 -16.91
CA LYS A 251 -7.18 -5.69 -17.47
C LYS A 251 -8.23 -4.64 -17.17
N LYS A 252 -8.32 -4.24 -15.93
CA LYS A 252 -9.29 -3.27 -15.44
C LYS A 252 -8.56 -2.02 -15.01
N LEU A 253 -9.23 -1.03 -15.18
CA LEU A 253 -9.20 0.31 -14.74
C LEU A 253 -8.00 0.90 -14.11
N ILE A 254 -7.81 2.01 -14.65
CA ILE A 254 -6.92 3.06 -14.24
C ILE A 254 -7.17 3.54 -12.81
N GLY A 255 -8.30 3.25 -12.18
CA GLY A 255 -8.36 3.44 -10.75
C GLY A 255 -9.58 4.14 -10.17
N ALA A 256 -9.68 4.07 -8.85
CA ALA A 256 -10.58 4.89 -8.05
C ALA A 256 -9.75 5.65 -7.02
N LEU A 257 -9.95 6.98 -6.97
CA LEU A 257 -9.33 7.89 -6.01
C LEU A 257 -10.40 8.45 -5.09
N ASN A 258 -10.50 7.93 -3.87
CA ASN A 258 -11.46 8.40 -2.88
C ASN A 258 -10.72 9.08 -1.73
N ASP A 259 -11.10 10.30 -1.39
CA ASP A 259 -10.47 11.09 -0.33
C ASP A 259 -8.95 11.17 -0.48
N ALA A 260 -8.51 11.70 -1.62
CA ALA A 260 -7.11 11.92 -1.95
C ALA A 260 -6.84 13.42 -2.13
N ALA A 261 -5.65 13.87 -1.72
CA ALA A 261 -5.22 15.25 -1.93
C ALA A 261 -3.76 15.31 -2.40
N GLY A 262 -3.46 16.20 -3.36
CA GLY A 262 -2.09 16.32 -3.86
C GLY A 262 -1.58 15.03 -4.51
N PHE A 263 -2.36 14.42 -5.39
CA PHE A 263 -2.03 13.18 -6.08
C PHE A 263 -1.59 13.48 -7.51
N THR A 264 -0.37 13.07 -7.87
CA THR A 264 0.18 13.31 -9.21
C THR A 264 0.53 11.99 -9.88
N MET A 265 0.04 11.79 -11.10
CA MET A 265 0.51 10.77 -12.04
C MET A 265 1.12 11.46 -13.25
N ARG A 266 2.35 11.10 -13.60
CA ARG A 266 2.99 11.71 -14.75
C ARG A 266 3.96 10.78 -15.48
N LYS A 267 4.13 11.03 -16.79
CA LYS A 267 5.04 10.26 -17.64
C LYS A 267 4.77 8.76 -17.58
N LEU A 268 3.50 8.39 -17.79
CA LEU A 268 3.07 7.00 -17.76
C LEU A 268 2.60 6.54 -19.14
N THR A 269 2.88 5.29 -19.46
CA THR A 269 2.19 4.57 -20.55
C THR A 269 1.29 3.52 -19.93
N ILE A 270 -0.03 3.61 -20.18
CA ILE A 270 -1.02 2.73 -19.57
C ILE A 270 -1.82 2.00 -20.64
N GLU A 271 -1.62 0.72 -20.74
CA GLU A 271 -2.41 -0.19 -21.58
C GLU A 271 -3.47 -0.86 -20.70
N ALA A 272 -4.76 -0.58 -20.97
CA ALA A 272 -5.87 -1.13 -20.21
C ALA A 272 -7.03 -1.55 -21.12
N GLN A 273 -7.83 -2.52 -20.66
CA GLN A 273 -9.03 -2.97 -21.38
C GLN A 273 -10.26 -2.10 -21.07
N HIS A 274 -10.28 -1.46 -19.91
CA HIS A 274 -11.33 -0.55 -19.45
C HIS A 274 -10.75 0.85 -19.28
N ASN A 275 -11.59 1.85 -19.43
CA ASN A 275 -11.19 3.24 -19.61
C ASN A 275 -11.69 4.21 -18.52
N ASP A 276 -12.27 3.71 -17.41
CA ASP A 276 -12.88 4.57 -16.41
C ASP A 276 -11.89 5.01 -15.34
N ILE A 277 -11.94 6.27 -14.94
CA ILE A 277 -11.29 6.83 -13.75
C ILE A 277 -12.39 7.38 -12.84
N HIS A 278 -12.43 6.92 -11.60
CA HIS A 278 -13.38 7.43 -10.61
C HIS A 278 -12.64 8.25 -9.55
N ILE A 279 -13.09 9.48 -9.34
CA ILE A 279 -12.56 10.38 -8.33
C ILE A 279 -13.72 10.82 -7.43
N LEU A 280 -13.62 10.54 -6.14
CA LEU A 280 -14.62 10.92 -5.15
C LEU A 280 -13.99 11.75 -4.03
N ASP A 281 -14.42 13.00 -3.91
CA ASP A 281 -13.85 13.95 -2.95
C ASP A 281 -12.32 14.07 -3.08
N GLY A 282 -11.83 14.11 -4.32
CA GLY A 282 -10.42 14.26 -4.65
C GLY A 282 -10.05 15.73 -4.88
N LYS A 283 -8.89 16.16 -4.36
CA LYS A 283 -8.45 17.56 -4.48
C LYS A 283 -6.99 17.64 -4.91
N ASP A 284 -6.68 18.63 -5.76
CA ASP A 284 -5.32 18.89 -6.26
C ASP A 284 -4.71 17.63 -6.90
N ILE A 285 -5.40 17.09 -7.91
CA ILE A 285 -5.02 15.88 -8.64
C ILE A 285 -4.51 16.26 -10.03
N LEU A 286 -3.31 15.77 -10.37
CA LEU A 286 -2.68 16.01 -11.67
C LEU A 286 -2.42 14.70 -12.40
N PHE A 287 -2.90 14.62 -13.64
CA PHE A 287 -2.53 13.63 -14.64
C PHE A 287 -1.77 14.35 -15.76
N GLU A 288 -0.47 14.09 -15.91
CA GLU A 288 0.39 14.82 -16.85
C GLU A 288 1.24 13.86 -17.69
N ASP A 289 1.35 14.12 -18.98
CA ASP A 289 2.17 13.31 -19.90
C ASP A 289 1.82 11.81 -19.85
N ILE A 290 0.53 11.47 -19.91
CA ILE A 290 0.08 10.09 -19.86
C ILE A 290 -0.37 9.63 -21.24
N HIS A 291 0.26 8.56 -21.73
CA HIS A 291 -0.13 7.89 -22.95
C HIS A 291 -0.99 6.67 -22.66
N PHE A 292 -2.29 6.80 -22.94
CA PHE A 292 -3.24 5.71 -22.79
C PHE A 292 -3.35 4.88 -24.07
N LYS A 293 -3.27 3.56 -23.95
CA LYS A 293 -3.54 2.58 -24.99
C LYS A 293 -4.82 1.83 -24.63
N LEU A 294 -5.96 2.34 -25.08
CA LEU A 294 -7.28 1.83 -24.78
C LEU A 294 -8.01 1.36 -26.03
N PRO A 295 -8.81 0.28 -25.99
CA PRO A 295 -9.53 -0.23 -27.15
C PRO A 295 -10.45 0.80 -27.82
N ALA A 296 -11.13 1.63 -27.03
CA ALA A 296 -12.01 2.69 -27.50
C ALA A 296 -11.28 4.03 -27.78
N GLY A 297 -9.97 4.14 -27.46
CA GLY A 297 -9.22 5.37 -27.62
C GLY A 297 -9.64 6.53 -26.73
N GLU A 298 -10.47 6.27 -25.71
CA GLU A 298 -11.14 7.29 -24.91
C GLU A 298 -11.04 6.97 -23.43
N ILE A 299 -10.93 8.01 -22.58
CA ILE A 299 -10.95 7.88 -21.14
C ILE A 299 -12.29 8.42 -20.64
N MET A 300 -12.91 7.66 -19.72
CA MET A 300 -14.10 8.07 -18.99
C MET A 300 -13.69 8.54 -17.60
N VAL A 301 -13.85 9.81 -17.30
CA VAL A 301 -13.53 10.37 -15.98
C VAL A 301 -14.81 10.75 -15.26
N ASN A 302 -15.08 10.06 -14.15
CA ASN A 302 -16.21 10.33 -13.27
C ASN A 302 -15.71 11.05 -12.02
N VAL A 303 -16.12 12.28 -11.83
CA VAL A 303 -15.76 13.05 -10.64
C VAL A 303 -17.01 13.32 -9.81
N GLU A 304 -16.96 12.91 -8.55
CA GLU A 304 -18.07 13.00 -7.61
C GLU A 304 -17.60 13.64 -6.28
N GLY A 305 -18.55 14.13 -5.51
CA GLY A 305 -18.34 14.64 -4.15
C GLY A 305 -18.08 16.16 -4.10
N GLU A 306 -18.63 16.77 -3.06
CA GLU A 306 -18.59 18.25 -2.87
C GLU A 306 -17.18 18.79 -2.60
N ARG A 307 -16.25 17.94 -2.16
CA ARG A 307 -14.87 18.32 -1.86
C ARG A 307 -13.92 18.12 -3.03
N SER A 308 -14.40 17.56 -4.13
CA SER A 308 -13.60 17.44 -5.35
C SER A 308 -13.26 18.80 -5.92
N GLY A 309 -12.01 18.99 -6.34
CA GLY A 309 -11.58 20.25 -6.96
C GLY A 309 -10.14 20.25 -7.42
N ASN A 310 -9.82 21.15 -8.34
CA ASN A 310 -8.51 21.30 -8.95
C ASN A 310 -7.97 19.97 -9.50
N ILE A 311 -8.71 19.36 -10.42
CA ILE A 311 -8.33 18.12 -11.12
C ILE A 311 -7.88 18.51 -12.51
N VAL A 312 -6.64 18.22 -12.84
CA VAL A 312 -5.99 18.63 -14.09
C VAL A 312 -5.54 17.42 -14.89
N PHE A 313 -5.95 17.39 -16.15
CA PHE A 313 -5.42 16.48 -17.16
C PHE A 313 -4.61 17.31 -18.16
N LYS A 314 -3.32 17.03 -18.28
CA LYS A 314 -2.41 17.79 -19.10
C LYS A 314 -1.59 16.87 -20.00
N ASN A 315 -1.56 17.18 -21.30
CA ASN A 315 -0.82 16.39 -22.28
C ASN A 315 -1.14 14.89 -22.22
N ILE A 316 -2.44 14.58 -22.32
CA ILE A 316 -2.93 13.21 -22.39
C ILE A 316 -3.52 12.95 -23.79
N ASN A 317 -3.40 11.73 -24.30
CA ASN A 317 -3.95 11.35 -25.60
C ASN A 317 -5.44 10.92 -25.52
N ALA A 318 -6.27 11.66 -24.79
CA ALA A 318 -7.69 11.42 -24.67
C ALA A 318 -8.48 12.48 -25.44
N ASN A 319 -9.57 12.08 -26.09
CA ASN A 319 -10.49 13.03 -26.72
C ASN A 319 -11.20 13.84 -25.64
N GLN A 320 -11.10 15.16 -25.74
CA GLN A 320 -11.68 16.13 -24.78
C GLN A 320 -13.21 16.02 -24.66
N GLU A 321 -13.89 15.41 -25.62
CA GLU A 321 -15.35 15.44 -25.75
C GLU A 321 -16.10 14.45 -24.84
N LYS A 322 -15.39 13.57 -24.09
CA LYS A 322 -16.03 12.51 -23.30
C LYS A 322 -15.66 12.47 -21.81
N VAL A 323 -15.40 13.63 -21.24
CA VAL A 323 -15.32 13.72 -19.77
C VAL A 323 -16.73 13.97 -19.22
N GLU A 324 -17.36 12.94 -18.66
CA GLU A 324 -18.67 13.05 -18.04
C GLU A 324 -18.54 13.62 -16.62
N TYR A 325 -19.26 14.71 -16.38
CA TYR A 325 -19.35 15.37 -15.08
C TYR A 325 -20.70 15.11 -14.44
N LYS A 326 -20.73 14.56 -13.25
CA LYS A 326 -21.93 14.65 -12.41
C LYS A 326 -21.92 15.98 -11.66
N LYS A 327 -22.94 16.75 -11.87
CA LYS A 327 -23.08 18.19 -11.73
C LYS A 327 -23.31 18.68 -10.28
N GLU A 328 -22.54 18.26 -9.27
CA GLU A 328 -22.77 18.71 -7.88
C GLU A 328 -21.60 19.45 -7.22
N SER A 329 -20.51 19.72 -7.95
CA SER A 329 -19.33 20.39 -7.37
C SER A 329 -18.88 21.58 -8.23
N PRO A 330 -18.40 22.68 -7.62
CA PRO A 330 -17.73 23.75 -8.34
C PRO A 330 -16.34 23.27 -8.76
N MET A 331 -16.25 22.61 -9.90
CA MET A 331 -15.01 22.01 -10.38
C MET A 331 -14.29 22.89 -11.38
N ARG A 332 -12.98 23.05 -11.18
CA ARG A 332 -12.08 23.46 -12.23
C ARG A 332 -11.36 22.20 -12.73
N ILE A 333 -11.80 21.68 -13.87
CA ILE A 333 -11.06 20.67 -14.61
C ILE A 333 -10.43 21.37 -15.79
N GLU A 334 -9.11 21.32 -15.87
CA GLU A 334 -8.37 21.83 -17.01
C GLU A 334 -7.85 20.62 -17.81
N ILE A 335 -8.28 20.54 -19.08
CA ILE A 335 -7.67 19.67 -20.07
C ILE A 335 -6.82 20.58 -20.95
N LYS A 336 -5.52 20.43 -20.90
CA LYS A 336 -4.55 21.20 -21.67
C LYS A 336 -3.77 20.30 -22.61
#